data_1a78b2b1c4c9b25753cdb11761f2fba3
#
_entry.id   1a78b2b1c4c9b25753cdb11761f2fba3
#
_cell.length_a   1.000
_cell.length_b   1.000
_cell.length_c   1.000
_cell.angle_alpha   90.00
_cell.angle_beta   90.00
_cell.angle_gamma   90.00
#
_symmetry.space_group_name_H-M   'P 1'
#
loop_
_entity.id
_entity.type
_entity.pdbx_description
1 polymer ?
#
loop_
_entity_poly.entity_id
_entity_poly.type
_entity_poly.pdbx_seq_one_letter_code
_entity_poly.pdbx_strand_id
1 'polypeptide(L)'
;NIALLYDMGQDSSKTPIENAKKYLDAKGVSYKEYTGTNVTEVQQAVSTIVKDKCSAVFTPTDNTIMTAELSIYEDLAKAGIPHYTGADSFALNGAFLGYGVDYAALGRDTADMVADILVNEKDPATYAVKFFDNGTATINTEICTQIGFDFDTVKEKSSPFCTEIKTITTAESFE
;
A
#
# COMPACT_ATOMS: atom_id res chain seq x y z
N ASN A 1 -17.12 7.48 2.39
CA ASN A 1 -16.93 6.85 1.08
C ASN A 1 -15.43 6.61 0.81
N ILE A 2 -15.01 5.36 0.64
CA ILE A 2 -13.61 4.98 0.37
C ILE A 2 -13.41 4.85 -1.13
N ALA A 3 -12.33 5.42 -1.66
CA ALA A 3 -11.90 5.20 -3.03
C ALA A 3 -11.02 3.94 -3.10
N LEU A 4 -11.33 3.02 -4.00
CA LEU A 4 -10.47 1.89 -4.36
C LEU A 4 -9.81 2.23 -5.69
N LEU A 5 -8.52 2.61 -5.64
CA LEU A 5 -7.76 3.06 -6.82
C LEU A 5 -6.80 1.96 -7.27
N TYR A 6 -6.94 1.49 -8.50
CA TYR A 6 -6.12 0.39 -9.01
C TYR A 6 -6.16 0.28 -10.54
N ASP A 7 -5.23 -0.48 -11.10
CA ASP A 7 -5.24 -0.88 -12.51
C ASP A 7 -5.92 -2.26 -12.66
N MET A 8 -7.03 -2.33 -13.37
CA MET A 8 -7.76 -3.58 -13.63
C MET A 8 -6.95 -4.61 -14.45
N GLY A 9 -5.92 -4.16 -15.15
CA GLY A 9 -4.99 -5.00 -15.91
C GLY A 9 -3.95 -5.70 -15.03
N GLN A 10 -3.75 -5.25 -13.78
CA GLN A 10 -2.80 -5.84 -12.84
C GLN A 10 -3.43 -7.01 -12.08
N ASP A 11 -2.94 -8.22 -12.33
CA ASP A 11 -3.44 -9.42 -11.63
C ASP A 11 -3.20 -9.35 -10.11
N SER A 12 -2.10 -8.70 -9.68
CA SER A 12 -1.78 -8.48 -8.26
C SER A 12 -2.82 -7.62 -7.53
N SER A 13 -3.58 -6.79 -8.23
CA SER A 13 -4.58 -5.90 -7.64
C SER A 13 -5.94 -6.57 -7.43
N LYS A 14 -6.28 -7.59 -8.21
CA LYS A 14 -7.63 -8.21 -8.22
C LYS A 14 -8.05 -8.76 -6.86
N THR A 15 -7.26 -9.69 -6.31
CA THR A 15 -7.60 -10.33 -5.02
C THR A 15 -7.61 -9.33 -3.86
N PRO A 16 -6.63 -8.44 -3.69
CA PRO A 16 -6.69 -7.41 -2.64
C PRO A 16 -7.91 -6.49 -2.75
N ILE A 17 -8.29 -6.07 -3.94
CA ILE A 17 -9.48 -5.23 -4.16
C ILE A 17 -10.76 -5.98 -3.78
N GLU A 18 -10.92 -7.23 -4.21
CA GLU A 18 -12.08 -8.05 -3.82
C GLU A 18 -12.14 -8.28 -2.30
N ASN A 19 -11.01 -8.46 -1.65
CA ASN A 19 -10.95 -8.57 -0.18
C ASN A 19 -11.31 -7.25 0.51
N ALA A 20 -10.83 -6.13 -0.02
CA ALA A 20 -11.19 -4.81 0.49
C ALA A 20 -12.70 -4.55 0.37
N LYS A 21 -13.32 -4.87 -0.77
CA LYS A 21 -14.79 -4.77 -0.97
C LYS A 21 -15.54 -5.60 0.07
N LYS A 22 -15.20 -6.89 0.21
CA LYS A 22 -15.83 -7.77 1.21
C LYS A 22 -15.72 -7.22 2.62
N TYR A 23 -14.56 -6.69 2.98
CA TYR A 23 -14.34 -6.10 4.31
C TYR A 23 -15.18 -4.84 4.51
N LEU A 24 -15.22 -3.94 3.53
CA LEU A 24 -16.00 -2.70 3.59
C LEU A 24 -17.50 -2.99 3.63
N ASP A 25 -17.98 -3.95 2.82
CA ASP A 25 -19.37 -4.41 2.84
C ASP A 25 -19.77 -4.96 4.22
N ALA A 26 -18.91 -5.81 4.81
CA ALA A 26 -19.14 -6.36 6.15
C ALA A 26 -19.19 -5.27 7.26
N LYS A 27 -18.54 -4.13 7.03
CA LYS A 27 -18.53 -2.97 7.93
C LYS A 27 -19.61 -1.94 7.60
N GLY A 28 -20.38 -2.12 6.53
CA GLY A 28 -21.36 -1.14 6.06
C GLY A 28 -20.74 0.18 5.60
N VAL A 29 -19.48 0.14 5.14
CA VAL A 29 -18.75 1.31 4.65
C VAL A 29 -18.87 1.40 3.14
N SER A 30 -19.40 2.53 2.65
CA SER A 30 -19.51 2.77 1.21
C SER A 30 -18.15 2.97 0.54
N TYR A 31 -18.02 2.45 -0.67
CA TYR A 31 -16.82 2.62 -1.50
C TYR A 31 -17.19 2.84 -2.97
N LYS A 32 -16.21 3.30 -3.74
CA LYS A 32 -16.31 3.43 -5.20
C LYS A 32 -14.96 3.07 -5.82
N GLU A 33 -15.01 2.38 -6.95
CA GLU A 33 -13.83 1.99 -7.71
C GLU A 33 -13.43 3.09 -8.68
N TYR A 34 -12.12 3.36 -8.74
CA TYR A 34 -11.48 4.27 -9.66
C TYR A 34 -10.30 3.55 -10.30
N THR A 35 -10.19 3.62 -11.60
CA THR A 35 -9.21 2.84 -12.34
C THR A 35 -8.41 3.69 -13.31
N GLY A 36 -7.17 3.29 -13.56
CA GLY A 36 -6.30 3.87 -14.58
C GLY A 36 -5.24 2.86 -14.97
N THR A 37 -4.94 2.77 -16.26
CA THR A 37 -3.95 1.84 -16.84
C THR A 37 -2.64 2.54 -17.22
N ASN A 38 -2.56 3.84 -17.01
CA ASN A 38 -1.38 4.68 -17.22
C ASN A 38 -1.45 5.93 -16.34
N VAL A 39 -0.33 6.64 -16.21
CA VAL A 39 -0.19 7.81 -15.34
C VAL A 39 -1.28 8.86 -15.60
N THR A 40 -1.60 9.15 -16.86
CA THR A 40 -2.61 10.17 -17.21
C THR A 40 -4.01 9.77 -16.72
N GLU A 41 -4.40 8.52 -16.90
CA GLU A 41 -5.69 8.01 -16.42
C GLU A 41 -5.75 7.98 -14.89
N VAL A 42 -4.65 7.62 -14.23
CA VAL A 42 -4.54 7.66 -12.76
C VAL A 42 -4.69 9.10 -12.24
N GLN A 43 -4.05 10.09 -12.86
CA GLN A 43 -4.24 11.51 -12.52
C GLN A 43 -5.70 11.97 -12.68
N GLN A 44 -6.38 11.54 -13.75
CA GLN A 44 -7.81 11.81 -13.95
C GLN A 44 -8.69 11.14 -12.90
N ALA A 45 -8.37 9.89 -12.56
CA ALA A 45 -9.05 9.16 -11.48
C ALA A 45 -8.91 9.89 -10.14
N VAL A 46 -7.70 10.33 -9.77
CA VAL A 46 -7.44 11.09 -8.55
C VAL A 46 -8.17 12.43 -8.54
N SER A 47 -8.17 13.16 -9.66
CA SER A 47 -8.97 14.39 -9.79
C SER A 47 -10.47 14.13 -9.53
N THR A 48 -10.98 12.97 -9.95
CA THR A 48 -12.36 12.56 -9.70
C THR A 48 -12.58 12.18 -8.23
N ILE A 49 -11.63 11.47 -7.61
CA ILE A 49 -11.64 11.12 -6.17
C ILE A 49 -11.75 12.37 -5.30
N VAL A 50 -10.92 13.38 -5.60
CA VAL A 50 -10.93 14.68 -4.91
C VAL A 50 -12.28 15.39 -5.09
N LYS A 51 -12.83 15.41 -6.30
CA LYS A 51 -14.13 16.00 -6.62
C LYS A 51 -15.28 15.29 -5.90
N ASP A 52 -15.22 13.96 -5.81
CA ASP A 52 -16.21 13.12 -5.13
C ASP A 52 -16.06 13.20 -3.60
N LYS A 53 -15.05 13.90 -3.08
CA LYS A 53 -14.76 14.08 -1.64
C LYS A 53 -14.66 12.75 -0.90
N CYS A 54 -13.93 11.80 -1.44
CA CYS A 54 -13.67 10.54 -0.77
C CYS A 54 -12.93 10.78 0.55
N SER A 55 -13.24 9.97 1.56
CA SER A 55 -12.64 10.11 2.90
C SER A 55 -11.26 9.51 3.01
N ALA A 56 -10.94 8.56 2.13
CA ALA A 56 -9.63 7.92 2.01
C ALA A 56 -9.50 7.23 0.65
N VAL A 57 -8.28 6.96 0.25
CA VAL A 57 -7.95 6.10 -0.91
C VAL A 57 -7.26 4.84 -0.41
N PHE A 58 -7.60 3.71 -0.99
CA PHE A 58 -6.87 2.44 -0.85
C PHE A 58 -6.38 1.97 -2.21
N THR A 59 -5.08 1.65 -2.27
CA THR A 59 -4.42 1.04 -3.43
C THR A 59 -3.67 -0.21 -2.98
N PRO A 60 -3.86 -1.37 -3.62
CA PRO A 60 -3.04 -2.55 -3.34
C PRO A 60 -1.61 -2.38 -3.87
N THR A 61 -0.81 -3.44 -3.87
CA THR A 61 0.51 -3.45 -4.52
C THR A 61 0.32 -3.43 -6.05
N ASP A 62 0.22 -2.23 -6.60
CA ASP A 62 -0.12 -1.95 -8.00
C ASP A 62 0.98 -1.10 -8.66
N ASN A 63 1.66 -1.65 -9.66
CA ASN A 63 2.80 -0.99 -10.30
C ASN A 63 2.41 0.26 -11.09
N THR A 64 1.23 0.26 -11.70
CA THR A 64 0.75 1.42 -12.47
C THR A 64 0.49 2.60 -11.55
N ILE A 65 -0.20 2.36 -10.44
CA ILE A 65 -0.47 3.41 -9.44
C ILE A 65 0.82 3.88 -8.77
N MET A 66 1.71 2.93 -8.40
CA MET A 66 3.00 3.29 -7.79
C MET A 66 3.83 4.19 -8.70
N THR A 67 3.89 3.91 -10.00
CA THR A 67 4.61 4.76 -10.97
C THR A 67 4.00 6.16 -11.07
N ALA A 68 2.69 6.29 -10.84
CA ALA A 68 2.00 7.58 -10.87
C ALA A 68 2.11 8.35 -9.53
N GLU A 69 2.51 7.72 -8.43
CA GLU A 69 2.37 8.25 -7.06
C GLU A 69 2.94 9.65 -6.90
N LEU A 70 4.19 9.92 -7.31
CA LEU A 70 4.81 11.24 -7.26
C LEU A 70 4.03 12.33 -8.04
N SER A 71 3.16 11.94 -8.96
CA SER A 71 2.35 12.87 -9.74
C SER A 71 0.95 13.11 -9.18
N ILE A 72 0.54 12.35 -8.15
CA ILE A 72 -0.83 12.38 -7.60
C ILE A 72 -0.89 12.69 -6.10
N TYR A 73 0.17 12.42 -5.35
CA TYR A 73 0.15 12.53 -3.87
C TYR A 73 -0.18 13.94 -3.39
N GLU A 74 0.34 14.98 -4.08
CA GLU A 74 0.09 16.36 -3.68
C GLU A 74 -1.39 16.74 -3.77
N ASP A 75 -2.10 16.27 -4.80
CA ASP A 75 -3.53 16.55 -4.97
C ASP A 75 -4.35 15.90 -3.87
N LEU A 76 -3.99 14.67 -3.48
CA LEU A 76 -4.62 13.97 -2.35
C LEU A 76 -4.30 14.66 -1.02
N ALA A 77 -3.03 15.00 -0.77
CA ALA A 77 -2.60 15.67 0.46
C ALA A 77 -3.24 17.05 0.61
N LYS A 78 -3.27 17.87 -0.45
CA LYS A 78 -3.96 19.18 -0.47
C LYS A 78 -5.47 19.06 -0.21
N ALA A 79 -6.08 17.96 -0.64
CA ALA A 79 -7.50 17.68 -0.37
C ALA A 79 -7.75 17.08 1.03
N GLY A 80 -6.70 16.79 1.82
CA GLY A 80 -6.80 16.15 3.12
C GLY A 80 -7.22 14.69 3.06
N ILE A 81 -6.97 14.01 1.93
CA ILE A 81 -7.38 12.62 1.67
C ILE A 81 -6.19 11.69 1.90
N PRO A 82 -6.21 10.86 2.95
CA PRO A 82 -5.14 9.90 3.20
C PRO A 82 -5.14 8.78 2.15
N HIS A 83 -3.94 8.48 1.61
CA HIS A 83 -3.72 7.37 0.68
C HIS A 83 -3.06 6.20 1.42
N TYR A 84 -3.80 5.11 1.60
CA TYR A 84 -3.34 3.85 2.19
C TYR A 84 -2.97 2.88 1.07
N THR A 85 -1.80 2.26 1.17
CA THR A 85 -1.23 1.47 0.07
C THR A 85 -0.65 0.13 0.53
N GLY A 86 -0.45 -0.77 -0.41
CA GLY A 86 0.01 -2.14 -0.17
C GLY A 86 1.53 -2.31 -0.08
N ALA A 87 2.33 -1.24 -0.13
CA ALA A 87 3.80 -1.33 -0.01
C ALA A 87 4.40 -0.02 0.53
N ASP A 88 5.59 -0.13 1.14
CA ASP A 88 6.36 0.99 1.69
C ASP A 88 6.87 1.98 0.62
N SER A 89 7.17 1.49 -0.58
CA SER A 89 7.59 2.31 -1.72
C SER A 89 6.57 3.39 -2.10
N PHE A 90 5.29 3.16 -1.90
CA PHE A 90 4.26 4.20 -2.09
C PHE A 90 4.41 5.33 -1.07
N ALA A 91 4.66 5.01 0.20
CA ALA A 91 4.88 6.02 1.23
C ALA A 91 6.13 6.85 0.96
N LEU A 92 7.19 6.24 0.41
CA LEU A 92 8.39 6.94 -0.06
C LEU A 92 8.07 7.92 -1.20
N ASN A 93 7.15 7.56 -2.09
CA ASN A 93 6.73 8.40 -3.21
C ASN A 93 5.53 9.32 -2.89
N GLY A 94 5.18 9.50 -1.61
CA GLY A 94 4.22 10.50 -1.17
C GLY A 94 2.85 9.98 -0.71
N ALA A 95 2.61 8.65 -0.69
CA ALA A 95 1.41 8.14 -0.03
C ALA A 95 1.48 8.33 1.50
N PHE A 96 0.34 8.42 2.15
CA PHE A 96 0.26 8.63 3.60
C PHE A 96 0.81 7.44 4.40
N LEU A 97 0.41 6.22 4.03
CA LEU A 97 0.79 5.01 4.73
C LEU A 97 0.90 3.84 3.76
N GLY A 98 2.08 3.18 3.76
CA GLY A 98 2.30 1.91 3.10
C GLY A 98 2.25 0.77 4.12
N TYR A 99 1.43 -0.25 3.86
CA TYR A 99 1.43 -1.48 4.65
C TYR A 99 1.91 -2.63 3.77
N GLY A 100 3.04 -3.21 4.10
CA GLY A 100 3.67 -4.19 3.23
C GLY A 100 4.49 -5.23 3.98
N VAL A 101 5.10 -6.12 3.20
CA VAL A 101 6.01 -7.15 3.67
C VAL A 101 7.38 -6.53 3.91
N ASP A 102 8.07 -6.95 4.97
CA ASP A 102 9.52 -6.70 5.11
C ASP A 102 10.28 -7.53 4.07
N TYR A 103 10.64 -6.89 2.95
CA TYR A 103 11.37 -7.53 1.86
C TYR A 103 12.76 -8.02 2.27
N ALA A 104 13.40 -7.41 3.26
CA ALA A 104 14.69 -7.88 3.78
C ALA A 104 14.51 -9.18 4.58
N ALA A 105 13.43 -9.31 5.36
CA ALA A 105 13.07 -10.56 6.02
C ALA A 105 12.71 -11.65 5.01
N LEU A 106 11.91 -11.30 4.00
CA LEU A 106 11.57 -12.22 2.90
C LEU A 106 12.82 -12.73 2.18
N GLY A 107 13.78 -11.85 1.89
CA GLY A 107 15.06 -12.21 1.28
C GLY A 107 15.89 -13.17 2.14
N ARG A 108 15.98 -12.92 3.44
CA ARG A 108 16.68 -13.82 4.39
C ARG A 108 16.03 -15.19 4.43
N ASP A 109 14.72 -15.28 4.60
CA ASP A 109 13.98 -16.55 4.62
C ASP A 109 14.15 -17.34 3.33
N THR A 110 14.14 -16.64 2.19
CA THR A 110 14.41 -17.27 0.88
C THR A 110 15.83 -17.82 0.81
N ALA A 111 16.81 -17.07 1.28
CA ALA A 111 18.21 -17.53 1.31
C ALA A 111 18.38 -18.74 2.23
N ASP A 112 17.72 -18.77 3.38
CA ASP A 112 17.75 -19.94 4.29
C ASP A 112 17.13 -21.18 3.64
N MET A 113 16.03 -21.04 2.89
CA MET A 113 15.45 -22.16 2.12
C MET A 113 16.40 -22.65 1.03
N VAL A 114 17.09 -21.75 0.34
CA VAL A 114 18.09 -22.13 -0.67
C VAL A 114 19.28 -22.85 -0.01
N ALA A 115 19.77 -22.37 1.13
CA ALA A 115 20.84 -23.01 1.87
C ALA A 115 20.43 -24.43 2.32
N ASP A 116 19.22 -24.62 2.81
CA ASP A 116 18.69 -25.94 3.17
C ASP A 116 18.69 -26.92 1.99
N ILE A 117 18.32 -26.45 0.80
CA ILE A 117 18.34 -27.29 -0.42
C ILE A 117 19.75 -27.62 -0.84
N LEU A 118 20.65 -26.65 -0.86
CA LEU A 118 22.00 -26.83 -1.41
C LEU A 118 22.99 -27.49 -0.42
N VAL A 119 22.86 -27.21 0.88
CA VAL A 119 23.81 -27.66 1.91
C VAL A 119 23.27 -28.89 2.64
N ASN A 120 21.98 -28.90 2.96
CA ASN A 120 21.35 -29.98 3.72
C ASN A 120 20.62 -31.00 2.82
N GLU A 121 20.76 -30.86 1.51
CA GLU A 121 20.18 -31.77 0.49
C GLU A 121 18.66 -31.97 0.64
N LYS A 122 17.97 -30.98 1.19
CA LYS A 122 16.52 -31.06 1.40
C LYS A 122 15.78 -30.98 0.05
N ASP A 123 14.84 -31.90 -0.17
CA ASP A 123 14.06 -31.94 -1.39
C ASP A 123 13.18 -30.67 -1.51
N PRO A 124 13.33 -29.85 -2.58
CA PRO A 124 12.50 -28.65 -2.80
C PRO A 124 11.00 -28.94 -2.80
N ALA A 125 10.59 -30.14 -3.27
CA ALA A 125 9.18 -30.52 -3.32
C ALA A 125 8.53 -30.68 -1.93
N THR A 126 9.34 -30.77 -0.87
CA THR A 126 8.83 -30.88 0.52
C THR A 126 8.55 -29.53 1.17
N TYR A 127 8.92 -28.39 0.55
CA TYR A 127 8.61 -27.07 1.08
C TYR A 127 7.16 -26.69 0.83
N ALA A 128 6.47 -26.31 1.90
CA ALA A 128 5.20 -25.62 1.78
C ALA A 128 5.41 -24.19 1.29
N VAL A 129 4.46 -23.65 0.56
CA VAL A 129 4.42 -22.22 0.23
C VAL A 129 4.34 -21.42 1.53
N LYS A 130 5.30 -20.51 1.74
CA LYS A 130 5.28 -19.60 2.89
C LYS A 130 4.52 -18.32 2.52
N PHE A 131 3.70 -17.87 3.45
CA PHE A 131 3.05 -16.57 3.38
C PHE A 131 3.64 -15.67 4.46
N PHE A 132 3.90 -14.43 4.12
CA PHE A 132 4.30 -13.42 5.09
C PHE A 132 3.08 -12.64 5.52
N ASP A 133 2.79 -12.65 6.81
CA ASP A 133 1.70 -11.91 7.46
C ASP A 133 2.21 -10.85 8.45
N ASN A 134 3.54 -10.68 8.54
CA ASN A 134 4.21 -9.70 9.37
C ASN A 134 4.30 -8.34 8.66
N GLY A 135 3.17 -7.66 8.52
CA GLY A 135 3.14 -6.37 7.85
C GLY A 135 3.93 -5.30 8.59
N THR A 136 4.73 -4.53 7.84
CA THR A 136 5.35 -3.29 8.31
C THR A 136 4.46 -2.13 7.88
N ALA A 137 4.08 -1.27 8.83
CA ALA A 137 3.43 0.00 8.51
C ALA A 137 4.50 1.08 8.34
N THR A 138 4.65 1.62 7.14
CA THR A 138 5.54 2.74 6.84
C THR A 138 4.70 4.00 6.73
N ILE A 139 4.86 4.94 7.67
CA ILE A 139 4.10 6.19 7.73
C ILE A 139 4.95 7.32 7.17
N ASN A 140 4.43 8.03 6.17
CA ASN A 140 5.02 9.27 5.69
C ASN A 140 4.63 10.40 6.63
N THR A 141 5.59 10.87 7.44
CA THR A 141 5.37 11.87 8.49
C THR A 141 5.09 13.26 7.92
N GLU A 142 5.61 13.57 6.75
CA GLU A 142 5.35 14.82 6.04
C GLU A 142 3.89 14.88 5.58
N ILE A 143 3.42 13.83 4.89
CA ILE A 143 2.03 13.72 4.45
C ILE A 143 1.08 13.64 5.63
N CYS A 144 1.44 12.88 6.69
CA CYS A 144 0.67 12.82 7.93
C CYS A 144 0.36 14.23 8.47
N THR A 145 1.38 15.10 8.50
CA THR A 145 1.25 16.49 8.93
C THR A 145 0.40 17.32 7.95
N GLN A 146 0.62 17.17 6.65
CA GLN A 146 -0.10 17.92 5.62
C GLN A 146 -1.60 17.65 5.63
N ILE A 147 -2.02 16.40 5.84
CA ILE A 147 -3.44 16.02 5.92
C ILE A 147 -4.06 16.29 7.30
N GLY A 148 -3.29 16.86 8.25
CA GLY A 148 -3.75 17.24 9.58
C GLY A 148 -3.91 16.09 10.56
N PHE A 149 -3.20 14.97 10.36
CA PHE A 149 -3.22 13.84 11.28
C PHE A 149 -2.11 13.97 12.33
N ASP A 150 -2.43 13.57 13.56
CA ASP A 150 -1.46 13.44 14.62
C ASP A 150 -0.72 12.10 14.51
N PHE A 151 0.60 12.18 14.39
CA PHE A 151 1.44 11.00 14.16
C PHE A 151 1.33 9.96 15.28
N ASP A 152 1.32 10.39 16.55
CA ASP A 152 1.25 9.47 17.68
C ASP A 152 -0.10 8.71 17.69
N THR A 153 -1.18 9.40 17.36
CA THR A 153 -2.50 8.78 17.18
C THR A 153 -2.52 7.77 16.04
N VAL A 154 -1.90 8.10 14.89
CA VAL A 154 -1.79 7.18 13.75
C VAL A 154 -0.99 5.95 14.13
N LYS A 155 0.15 6.13 14.79
CA LYS A 155 1.01 5.06 15.29
C LYS A 155 0.27 4.14 16.26
N GLU A 156 -0.42 4.69 17.24
CA GLU A 156 -1.20 3.92 18.21
C GLU A 156 -2.28 3.08 17.51
N LYS A 157 -3.04 3.67 16.58
CA LYS A 157 -4.10 2.97 15.85
C LYS A 157 -3.57 1.92 14.88
N SER A 158 -2.37 2.09 14.33
CA SER A 158 -1.76 1.12 13.41
C SER A 158 -1.09 -0.05 14.12
N SER A 159 -0.55 0.18 15.32
CA SER A 159 0.19 -0.80 16.13
C SER A 159 -0.46 -2.19 16.25
N PRO A 160 -1.80 -2.32 16.48
CA PRO A 160 -2.42 -3.63 16.63
C PRO A 160 -2.43 -4.47 15.33
N PHE A 161 -2.16 -3.86 14.18
CA PHE A 161 -2.28 -4.48 12.86
C PHE A 161 -0.93 -4.75 12.18
N CYS A 162 0.19 -4.36 12.79
CA CYS A 162 1.51 -4.51 12.20
C CYS A 162 2.54 -4.98 13.24
N THR A 163 3.61 -5.60 12.76
CA THR A 163 4.72 -6.05 13.62
C THR A 163 5.77 -4.97 13.80
N GLU A 164 5.84 -4.01 12.86
CA GLU A 164 6.78 -2.91 12.88
C GLU A 164 6.13 -1.64 12.33
N ILE A 165 6.51 -0.48 12.88
CA ILE A 165 6.15 0.83 12.35
C ILE A 165 7.43 1.57 12.00
N LYS A 166 7.56 1.94 10.72
CA LYS A 166 8.64 2.77 10.18
C LYS A 166 8.12 4.15 9.84
N THR A 167 9.03 5.12 9.78
CA THR A 167 8.73 6.48 9.32
C THR A 167 9.60 6.84 8.14
N ILE A 168 9.04 7.65 7.24
CA ILE A 168 9.71 8.11 6.05
C ILE A 168 9.23 9.53 5.70
N THR A 169 9.95 10.22 4.86
CA THR A 169 9.53 11.46 4.18
C THR A 169 9.48 11.22 2.68
N THR A 170 8.79 12.08 1.96
CA THR A 170 8.64 11.95 0.50
C THR A 170 9.98 12.13 -0.20
N ALA A 171 10.31 11.24 -1.15
CA ALA A 171 11.49 11.35 -1.99
C ALA A 171 11.36 12.51 -2.99
N GLU A 172 12.50 13.11 -3.39
CA GLU A 172 12.53 14.19 -4.40
C GLU A 172 12.31 13.65 -5.83
N SER A 173 12.57 12.37 -6.05
CA SER A 173 12.38 11.68 -7.32
C SER A 173 11.89 10.27 -7.08
N PHE A 174 11.33 9.64 -8.12
CA PHE A 174 10.87 8.25 -8.03
C PHE A 174 12.02 7.29 -7.67
N GLU A 175 11.81 6.48 -6.61
CA GLU A 175 12.72 5.45 -6.11
C GLU A 175 12.00 4.10 -5.95
#